data_8d2ea763c2bd19896d9c0e30681cf01b
#
_entry.id   8d2ea763c2bd19896d9c0e30681cf01b
#
_cell.length_a   1.000
_cell.length_b   1.000
_cell.length_c   1.000
_cell.angle_alpha   90.00
_cell.angle_beta   90.00
_cell.angle_gamma   90.00
#
_symmetry.space_group_name_H-M   'P 1'
#
loop_
_entity.id
_entity.type
_entity.pdbx_description
1 polymer ?
#
loop_
_entity_poly.entity_id
_entity_poly.type
_entity_poly.pdbx_seq_one_letter_code
_entity_poly.pdbx_strand_id
1 'polypeptide(L)'
;LHLSLRRQRQMCKETDRIFCRHTPEHFLDVARLAYIFSLERGISCPRELIYCTALLHDIGRAEQYTVGTPHDEAGARIAETILSDLDFSSEEKEAILSAIREHRSSSDEVPVLSQLIYEADKKSRNCFLCVAEPECYWSPQKKNMTIQY
;
A
#
# COMPACT_ATOMS: atom_id res chain seq x y z
N LEU A 1 -1.87 15.38 -1.06
CA LEU A 1 -2.66 14.31 -0.40
C LEU A 1 -4.14 14.31 -0.81
N HIS A 2 -4.84 15.45 -0.86
CA HIS A 2 -6.27 15.51 -1.20
C HIS A 2 -6.59 15.01 -2.63
N LEU A 3 -5.72 15.25 -3.60
CA LEU A 3 -5.86 14.79 -4.99
C LEU A 3 -5.63 13.27 -5.08
N SER A 4 -4.71 12.71 -4.31
CA SER A 4 -4.48 11.27 -4.26
C SER A 4 -5.67 10.52 -3.68
N LEU A 5 -6.29 11.02 -2.61
CA LEU A 5 -7.49 10.44 -2.01
C LEU A 5 -8.70 10.49 -2.97
N ARG A 6 -8.83 11.53 -3.81
CA ARG A 6 -9.87 11.59 -4.86
C ARG A 6 -9.63 10.55 -5.96
N ARG A 7 -8.38 10.36 -6.42
CA ARG A 7 -8.03 9.32 -7.39
C ARG A 7 -8.24 7.92 -6.81
N GLN A 8 -7.90 7.70 -5.55
CA GLN A 8 -8.16 6.44 -4.86
C GLN A 8 -9.65 6.13 -4.74
N ARG A 9 -10.50 7.14 -4.45
CA ARG A 9 -11.96 6.97 -4.46
C ARG A 9 -12.51 6.57 -5.84
N GLN A 10 -11.96 7.14 -6.89
CA GLN A 10 -12.34 6.82 -8.26
C GLN A 10 -11.94 5.38 -8.59
N MET A 11 -10.73 4.98 -8.22
CA MET A 11 -10.21 3.63 -8.36
C MET A 11 -11.11 2.57 -7.68
N CYS A 12 -11.60 2.86 -6.47
CA CYS A 12 -12.52 1.95 -5.75
C CYS A 12 -13.88 1.81 -6.42
N LYS A 13 -14.33 2.81 -7.20
CA LYS A 13 -15.60 2.78 -7.94
C LYS A 13 -15.48 2.07 -9.30
N GLU A 14 -14.30 2.09 -9.89
CA GLU A 14 -14.04 1.57 -11.24
C GLU A 14 -13.68 0.08 -11.26
N THR A 15 -13.41 -0.51 -10.09
CA THR A 15 -13.07 -1.93 -9.99
C THR A 15 -14.20 -2.70 -9.33
N ASP A 16 -14.92 -3.52 -10.10
CA ASP A 16 -15.87 -4.54 -9.61
C ASP A 16 -15.12 -5.71 -8.91
N ARG A 17 -14.09 -5.39 -8.12
CA ARG A 17 -13.31 -6.42 -7.42
C ARG A 17 -14.10 -7.03 -6.28
N ILE A 18 -14.23 -8.35 -6.34
CA ILE A 18 -14.79 -9.17 -5.27
C ILE A 18 -13.76 -9.36 -4.16
N PHE A 19 -12.46 -9.56 -4.54
CA PHE A 19 -11.37 -9.83 -3.61
C PHE A 19 -10.57 -8.59 -3.25
N CYS A 20 -10.19 -8.47 -1.97
CA CYS A 20 -9.23 -7.49 -1.45
C CYS A 20 -9.45 -6.09 -2.01
N ARG A 21 -10.58 -5.47 -1.68
CA ARG A 21 -10.90 -4.11 -2.11
C ARG A 21 -9.89 -3.11 -1.54
N HIS A 22 -9.31 -2.29 -2.42
CA HIS A 22 -8.37 -1.24 -2.02
C HIS A 22 -9.14 0.05 -1.69
N THR A 23 -9.88 0.02 -0.59
CA THR A 23 -10.64 1.18 -0.12
C THR A 23 -9.74 2.17 0.62
N PRO A 24 -10.14 3.44 0.81
CA PRO A 24 -9.41 4.39 1.64
C PRO A 24 -9.11 3.88 3.05
N GLU A 25 -10.02 3.09 3.63
CA GLU A 25 -9.85 2.45 4.92
C GLU A 25 -8.67 1.47 4.90
N HIS A 26 -8.56 0.63 3.86
CA HIS A 26 -7.42 -0.27 3.69
C HIS A 26 -6.09 0.49 3.67
N PHE A 27 -5.99 1.59 2.93
CA PHE A 27 -4.75 2.38 2.89
C PHE A 27 -4.39 2.99 4.24
N LEU A 28 -5.41 3.43 5.00
CA LEU A 28 -5.20 3.92 6.36
C LEU A 28 -4.79 2.80 7.32
N ASP A 29 -5.33 1.60 7.17
CA ASP A 29 -4.95 0.46 7.97
C ASP A 29 -3.51 0.03 7.66
N VAL A 30 -3.09 0.01 6.39
CA VAL A 30 -1.69 -0.19 5.99
C VAL A 30 -0.78 0.86 6.65
N ALA A 31 -1.16 2.14 6.60
CA ALA A 31 -0.37 3.22 7.19
C ALA A 31 -0.21 3.07 8.71
N ARG A 32 -1.30 2.77 9.41
CA ARG A 32 -1.31 2.56 10.86
C ARG A 32 -0.47 1.36 11.27
N LEU A 33 -0.66 0.22 10.59
CA LEU A 33 0.10 -1.00 10.88
C LEU A 33 1.58 -0.82 10.59
N ALA A 34 1.95 -0.23 9.45
CA ALA A 34 3.35 0.04 9.13
C ALA A 34 4.01 0.94 10.19
N TYR A 35 3.27 1.93 10.70
CA TYR A 35 3.75 2.79 11.77
C TYR A 35 3.87 2.05 13.11
N ILE A 36 2.91 1.21 13.47
CA ILE A 36 2.98 0.35 14.67
C ILE A 36 4.21 -0.55 14.58
N PHE A 37 4.44 -1.23 13.46
CA PHE A 37 5.62 -2.09 13.26
C PHE A 37 6.93 -1.31 13.38
N SER A 38 6.97 -0.08 12.85
CA SER A 38 8.17 0.75 13.00
C SER A 38 8.47 1.06 14.45
N LEU A 39 7.46 1.39 15.25
CA LEU A 39 7.60 1.69 16.68
C LEU A 39 8.00 0.45 17.49
N GLU A 40 7.33 -0.68 17.27
CA GLU A 40 7.62 -1.93 17.99
C GLU A 40 9.02 -2.45 17.74
N ARG A 41 9.57 -2.22 16.55
CA ARG A 41 10.90 -2.67 16.14
C ARG A 41 11.99 -1.62 16.35
N GLY A 42 11.65 -0.45 16.88
CA GLY A 42 12.59 0.65 17.06
C GLY A 42 13.17 1.18 15.75
N ILE A 43 12.43 1.07 14.64
CA ILE A 43 12.84 1.56 13.33
C ILE A 43 12.59 3.07 13.27
N SER A 44 13.69 3.83 13.08
CA SER A 44 13.61 5.28 12.91
C SER A 44 13.16 5.62 11.49
N CYS A 45 11.84 5.73 11.29
CA CYS A 45 11.24 6.16 10.02
C CYS A 45 10.17 7.22 10.31
N PRO A 46 10.24 8.41 9.68
CA PRO A 46 9.25 9.46 9.89
C PRO A 46 7.82 8.97 9.58
N ARG A 47 6.89 9.29 10.48
CA ARG A 47 5.48 8.92 10.32
C ARG A 47 4.92 9.41 8.98
N GLU A 48 5.25 10.63 8.59
CA GLU A 48 4.80 11.26 7.36
C GLU A 48 5.25 10.46 6.12
N LEU A 49 6.45 9.91 6.16
CA LEU A 49 7.00 9.07 5.10
C LEU A 49 6.23 7.76 4.98
N ILE A 50 6.00 7.08 6.10
CA ILE A 50 5.22 5.84 6.15
C ILE A 50 3.81 6.05 5.63
N TYR A 51 3.12 7.10 6.12
CA TYR A 51 1.74 7.39 5.73
C TYR A 51 1.62 7.78 4.27
N CYS A 52 2.54 8.61 3.75
CA CYS A 52 2.56 8.99 2.35
C CYS A 52 2.75 7.75 1.46
N THR A 53 3.71 6.90 1.79
CA THR A 53 3.97 5.67 1.04
C THR A 53 2.77 4.73 1.06
N ALA A 54 2.19 4.48 2.24
CA ALA A 54 1.02 3.61 2.38
C ALA A 54 -0.20 4.13 1.59
N LEU A 55 -0.42 5.44 1.56
CA LEU A 55 -1.51 6.04 0.79
C LEU A 55 -1.29 6.00 -0.72
N LEU A 56 -0.05 5.82 -1.17
CA LEU A 56 0.31 5.84 -2.59
C LEU A 56 0.69 4.47 -3.15
N HIS A 57 0.95 3.45 -2.31
CA HIS A 57 1.55 2.19 -2.74
C HIS A 57 0.79 1.47 -3.88
N ASP A 58 -0.51 1.56 -3.91
CA ASP A 58 -1.38 0.91 -4.90
C ASP A 58 -2.10 1.90 -5.84
N ILE A 59 -1.65 3.18 -5.90
CA ILE A 59 -2.32 4.23 -6.70
C ILE A 59 -2.34 3.93 -8.21
N GLY A 60 -1.44 3.07 -8.68
CA GLY A 60 -1.38 2.63 -10.08
C GLY A 60 -2.39 1.54 -10.47
N ARG A 61 -3.17 1.00 -9.52
CA ARG A 61 -4.09 -0.11 -9.79
C ARG A 61 -5.15 0.21 -10.85
N ALA A 62 -5.71 1.41 -10.86
CA ALA A 62 -6.68 1.79 -11.86
C ALA A 62 -6.10 1.69 -13.27
N GLU A 63 -4.88 2.17 -13.47
CA GLU A 63 -4.19 2.10 -14.76
C GLU A 63 -3.87 0.65 -15.16
N GLN A 64 -3.50 -0.19 -14.22
CA GLN A 64 -3.28 -1.61 -14.50
C GLN A 64 -4.54 -2.29 -15.06
N TYR A 65 -5.74 -1.95 -14.55
CA TYR A 65 -6.98 -2.54 -15.01
C TYR A 65 -7.48 -1.96 -16.34
N THR A 66 -7.20 -0.69 -16.61
CA THR A 66 -7.71 -0.01 -17.81
C THR A 66 -6.77 -0.10 -19.01
N VAL A 67 -5.47 -0.09 -18.76
CA VAL A 67 -4.42 0.02 -19.80
C VAL A 67 -3.47 -1.18 -19.80
N GLY A 68 -3.38 -1.92 -18.68
CA GLY A 68 -2.50 -3.08 -18.54
C GLY A 68 -1.09 -2.75 -18.05
N THR A 69 -0.76 -1.48 -17.77
CA THR A 69 0.54 -1.10 -17.19
C THR A 69 0.69 -1.72 -15.81
N PRO A 70 1.82 -2.34 -15.45
CA PRO A 70 2.07 -2.82 -14.09
C PRO A 70 1.82 -1.72 -13.06
N HIS A 71 1.06 -2.02 -11.99
CA HIS A 71 0.61 -0.98 -11.06
C HIS A 71 1.72 -0.36 -10.23
N ASP A 72 2.82 -1.05 -10.03
CA ASP A 72 4.04 -0.57 -9.39
C ASP A 72 4.73 0.51 -10.24
N GLU A 73 4.84 0.29 -11.56
CA GLU A 73 5.37 1.29 -12.51
C GLU A 73 4.43 2.50 -12.65
N ALA A 74 3.14 2.24 -12.90
CA ALA A 74 2.12 3.28 -13.00
C ALA A 74 2.01 4.06 -11.68
N GLY A 75 2.08 3.35 -10.55
CA GLY A 75 2.04 3.92 -9.21
C GLY A 75 3.20 4.86 -8.95
N ALA A 76 4.43 4.45 -9.24
CA ALA A 76 5.60 5.29 -9.06
C ALA A 76 5.52 6.58 -9.89
N ARG A 77 5.12 6.49 -11.16
CA ARG A 77 4.96 7.66 -12.05
C ARG A 77 3.87 8.62 -11.56
N ILE A 78 2.73 8.10 -11.09
CA ILE A 78 1.65 8.92 -10.53
C ILE A 78 2.10 9.55 -9.21
N ALA A 79 2.77 8.79 -8.35
CA ALA A 79 3.28 9.25 -7.07
C ALA A 79 4.32 10.37 -7.25
N GLU A 80 5.23 10.27 -8.21
CA GLU A 80 6.22 11.30 -8.52
C GLU A 80 5.55 12.64 -8.81
N THR A 81 4.48 12.66 -9.60
CA THR A 81 3.72 13.89 -9.88
C THR A 81 3.09 14.47 -8.60
N ILE A 82 2.58 13.61 -7.69
CA ILE A 82 1.97 14.06 -6.44
C ILE A 82 3.04 14.57 -5.46
N LEU A 83 4.17 13.89 -5.40
CA LEU A 83 5.27 14.22 -4.52
C LEU A 83 5.98 15.53 -4.93
N SER A 84 5.88 15.95 -6.19
CA SER A 84 6.43 17.24 -6.63
C SER A 84 5.83 18.42 -5.88
N ASP A 85 4.56 18.33 -5.49
CA ASP A 85 3.80 19.35 -4.77
C ASP A 85 3.90 19.22 -3.24
N LEU A 86 4.68 18.27 -2.73
CA LEU A 86 4.82 18.01 -1.30
C LEU A 86 6.23 18.37 -0.82
N ASP A 87 6.30 18.86 0.42
CA ASP A 87 7.54 19.30 1.07
C ASP A 87 8.29 18.09 1.69
N PHE A 88 8.80 17.22 0.82
CA PHE A 88 9.73 16.15 1.16
C PHE A 88 11.08 16.44 0.50
N SER A 89 12.17 16.04 1.16
CA SER A 89 13.50 16.10 0.55
C SER A 89 13.60 15.16 -0.67
N SER A 90 14.61 15.34 -1.49
CA SER A 90 14.85 14.48 -2.65
C SER A 90 15.05 13.02 -2.24
N GLU A 91 15.76 12.79 -1.13
CA GLU A 91 16.02 11.48 -0.57
C GLU A 91 14.73 10.81 -0.06
N GLU A 92 13.86 11.58 0.59
CA GLU A 92 12.56 11.08 1.06
C GLU A 92 11.63 10.75 -0.11
N LYS A 93 11.59 11.59 -1.14
CA LYS A 93 10.83 11.32 -2.37
C LYS A 93 11.29 10.03 -3.04
N GLU A 94 12.60 9.84 -3.17
CA GLU A 94 13.15 8.61 -3.78
C GLU A 94 12.86 7.38 -2.90
N ALA A 95 12.94 7.49 -1.57
CA ALA A 95 12.57 6.40 -0.68
C ALA A 95 11.11 5.98 -0.83
N ILE A 96 10.18 6.95 -0.98
CA ILE A 96 8.75 6.67 -1.24
C ILE A 96 8.59 5.98 -2.60
N LEU A 97 9.22 6.48 -3.65
CA LEU A 97 9.10 5.93 -5.00
C LEU A 97 9.69 4.53 -5.10
N SER A 98 10.86 4.29 -4.46
CA SER A 98 11.46 2.95 -4.36
C SER A 98 10.51 1.99 -3.64
N ALA A 99 9.95 2.41 -2.49
CA ALA A 99 9.00 1.58 -1.76
C ALA A 99 7.74 1.25 -2.57
N ILE A 100 7.24 2.18 -3.40
CA ILE A 100 6.10 1.92 -4.30
C ILE A 100 6.46 0.91 -5.38
N ARG A 101 7.66 0.98 -5.97
CA ARG A 101 8.13 0.00 -6.96
C ARG A 101 8.31 -1.40 -6.37
N GLU A 102 8.75 -1.47 -5.12
CA GLU A 102 9.20 -2.71 -4.48
C GLU A 102 8.20 -3.30 -3.47
N HIS A 103 7.05 -2.66 -3.24
CA HIS A 103 6.08 -3.07 -2.20
C HIS A 103 5.51 -4.49 -2.37
N ARG A 104 5.86 -5.20 -3.45
CA ARG A 104 5.51 -6.60 -3.70
C ARG A 104 6.65 -7.57 -3.37
N SER A 105 7.85 -7.05 -3.13
CA SER A 105 9.01 -7.88 -2.82
C SER A 105 9.03 -8.26 -1.35
N SER A 106 9.23 -9.54 -1.08
CA SER A 106 9.44 -10.08 0.27
C SER A 106 10.92 -10.29 0.60
N SER A 107 11.83 -9.74 -0.21
CA SER A 107 13.26 -9.86 -0.01
C SER A 107 13.72 -8.99 1.17
N ASP A 108 14.62 -9.50 1.98
CA ASP A 108 15.30 -8.73 3.06
C ASP A 108 16.30 -7.70 2.50
N GLU A 109 16.58 -7.75 1.20
CA GLU A 109 17.49 -6.83 0.52
C GLU A 109 16.82 -5.49 0.13
N VAL A 110 15.47 -5.41 0.19
CA VAL A 110 14.76 -4.16 -0.12
C VAL A 110 14.80 -3.19 1.07
N PRO A 111 14.67 -1.87 0.82
CA PRO A 111 14.67 -0.85 1.87
C PRO A 111 13.64 -1.14 2.97
N VAL A 112 13.95 -0.74 4.20
CA VAL A 112 13.11 -0.97 5.38
C VAL A 112 11.67 -0.44 5.19
N LEU A 113 11.50 0.71 4.53
CA LEU A 113 10.18 1.26 4.24
C LEU A 113 9.37 0.33 3.34
N SER A 114 10.00 -0.27 2.32
CA SER A 114 9.37 -1.27 1.42
C SER A 114 8.90 -2.49 2.22
N GLN A 115 9.75 -2.99 3.12
CA GLN A 115 9.41 -4.14 3.99
C GLN A 115 8.23 -3.83 4.90
N LEU A 116 8.21 -2.66 5.54
CA LEU A 116 7.11 -2.22 6.41
C LEU A 116 5.78 -2.15 5.64
N ILE A 117 5.78 -1.56 4.45
CA ILE A 117 4.58 -1.44 3.62
C ILE A 117 4.11 -2.81 3.12
N TYR A 118 5.04 -3.66 2.65
CA TYR A 118 4.71 -5.02 2.21
C TYR A 118 4.01 -5.83 3.32
N GLU A 119 4.59 -5.85 4.51
CA GLU A 119 4.04 -6.60 5.64
C GLU A 119 2.68 -6.03 6.08
N ALA A 120 2.60 -4.70 6.21
CA ALA A 120 1.38 -4.01 6.61
C ALA A 120 0.24 -4.22 5.59
N ASP A 121 0.52 -4.18 4.27
CA ASP A 121 -0.47 -4.50 3.25
C ASP A 121 -1.05 -5.92 3.41
N LYS A 122 -0.22 -6.90 3.75
CA LYS A 122 -0.70 -8.28 3.96
C LYS A 122 -1.50 -8.39 5.26
N LYS A 123 -1.01 -7.81 6.35
CA LYS A 123 -1.61 -7.94 7.68
C LYS A 123 -2.85 -7.07 7.89
N SER A 124 -3.04 -6.01 7.10
CA SER A 124 -4.26 -5.19 7.13
C SER A 124 -5.53 -5.91 6.62
N ARG A 125 -5.39 -7.10 6.03
CA ARG A 125 -6.51 -7.84 5.44
C ARG A 125 -7.30 -8.59 6.52
N ASN A 126 -8.55 -8.21 6.73
CA ASN A 126 -9.46 -8.89 7.65
C ASN A 126 -10.14 -10.09 6.95
N CYS A 127 -9.36 -11.15 6.66
CA CYS A 127 -9.86 -12.31 5.92
C CYS A 127 -11.02 -13.01 6.63
N PHE A 128 -11.02 -13.02 7.97
CA PHE A 128 -12.08 -13.60 8.79
C PHE A 128 -13.45 -12.89 8.68
N LEU A 129 -13.49 -11.67 8.12
CA LEU A 129 -14.71 -10.91 7.80
C LEU A 129 -15.01 -10.84 6.31
N CYS A 130 -14.16 -11.43 5.47
CA CYS A 130 -14.27 -11.31 4.03
C CYS A 130 -15.34 -12.27 3.48
N VAL A 131 -16.38 -11.73 2.88
CA VAL A 131 -17.46 -12.53 2.27
C VAL A 131 -16.98 -13.41 1.10
N ALA A 132 -15.89 -13.03 0.45
CA ALA A 132 -15.26 -13.75 -0.63
C ALA A 132 -14.14 -14.72 -0.15
N GLU A 133 -13.99 -14.92 1.17
CA GLU A 133 -12.95 -15.78 1.72
C GLU A 133 -12.98 -17.21 1.15
N PRO A 134 -14.14 -17.87 1.01
CA PRO A 134 -14.19 -19.25 0.50
C PRO A 134 -13.68 -19.40 -0.94
N GLU A 135 -13.81 -18.35 -1.76
CA GLU A 135 -13.38 -18.35 -3.15
C GLU A 135 -11.99 -17.73 -3.35
N CYS A 136 -11.36 -17.28 -2.25
CA CYS A 136 -10.09 -16.58 -2.29
C CYS A 136 -8.94 -17.51 -2.64
N TYR A 137 -8.13 -17.12 -3.64
CA TYR A 137 -6.96 -17.88 -4.12
C TYR A 137 -5.77 -17.89 -3.14
N TRP A 138 -5.81 -17.09 -2.06
CA TRP A 138 -4.76 -17.13 -1.04
C TRP A 138 -4.79 -18.45 -0.29
N SER A 139 -3.61 -19.01 -0.03
CA SER A 139 -3.51 -20.20 0.80
C SER A 139 -3.97 -19.90 2.24
N PRO A 140 -4.45 -20.91 2.99
CA PRO A 140 -4.86 -20.72 4.39
C PRO A 140 -3.79 -20.05 5.26
N GLN A 141 -2.51 -20.30 4.98
CA GLN A 141 -1.37 -19.72 5.72
C GLN A 141 -1.16 -18.21 5.43
N LYS A 142 -1.68 -17.72 4.30
CA LYS A 142 -1.61 -16.29 3.92
C LYS A 142 -2.83 -15.49 4.38
N LYS A 143 -3.91 -16.18 4.75
CA LYS A 143 -5.15 -15.54 5.19
C LYS A 143 -5.05 -15.15 6.67
N ASN A 144 -5.43 -13.94 7.00
CA ASN A 144 -5.53 -13.48 8.39
C ASN A 144 -6.90 -13.90 8.94
N MET A 145 -6.97 -15.12 9.52
CA MET A 145 -8.21 -15.70 10.06
C MET A 145 -8.46 -15.32 11.52
N THR A 146 -7.54 -14.56 12.14
CA THR A 146 -7.66 -14.06 13.51
C THR A 146 -7.24 -12.59 13.57
N ILE A 147 -7.74 -11.88 14.57
CA ILE A 147 -7.29 -10.50 14.84
C ILE A 147 -5.84 -10.55 15.31
N GLN A 148 -4.99 -9.81 14.65
CA GLN A 148 -3.55 -9.75 14.98
C GLN A 148 -3.11 -8.40 15.55
N TYR A 149 -3.82 -7.30 15.21
CA TYR A 149 -3.55 -5.92 15.66
C TYR A 149 -4.85 -5.14 15.82
#